data_47be40edc407b6d2fde9cc7e7c493a77
#
_entry.id   47be40edc407b6d2fde9cc7e7c493a77
#
_cell.length_a   1.000
_cell.length_b   1.000
_cell.length_c   1.000
_cell.angle_alpha   90.00
_cell.angle_beta   90.00
_cell.angle_gamma   90.00
#
_symmetry.space_group_name_H-M   'P 1'
#
loop_
_entity.id
_entity.type
_entity.pdbx_description
1 polymer ?
#
loop_
_entity_poly.entity_id
_entity_poly.type
_entity_poly.pdbx_seq_one_letter_code
_entity_poly.pdbx_strand_id
1 'polypeptide(L)'
;MDSCSQEIIITGAGIGFKKKKGEELDKSRVEKIYCLKSAEDNYRLQQVVREISEKYLEIAGKVVNASREAGLKVRDTLYVTLTDHINSAVERYQSGISLKNLMRHEIRKFYPQEYRVAKEAIEWIRKMTDIDLGEDEAGFIAMHIISSELESSEVSDVQKMTELINAIIKIVKIHFRIEFDEDSVSYQRFLTHLKFFSARVLDGEAYQDSMGEIYQAMVAQNGHAYTGVEKVARFIEKQYGYRISIDEELYLLIHIKRILDEQHR
;
A
#
# COMPACT_ATOMS: atom_id res chain seq x y z
N MET A 1 -22.75 -23.87 0.21
CA MET A 1 -22.93 -23.05 1.41
C MET A 1 -22.23 -23.77 2.54
N ASP A 2 -21.34 -23.11 3.22
CA ASP A 2 -20.76 -23.61 4.46
C ASP A 2 -21.81 -23.56 5.58
N SER A 3 -21.55 -24.25 6.71
CA SER A 3 -22.43 -24.28 7.91
C SER A 3 -22.82 -22.89 8.45
N CYS A 4 -22.22 -21.81 7.96
CA CYS A 4 -22.52 -20.42 8.31
C CYS A 4 -23.34 -19.65 7.27
N SER A 5 -23.92 -20.31 6.24
CA SER A 5 -24.68 -19.66 5.15
C SER A 5 -23.88 -18.62 4.34
N GLN A 6 -22.57 -18.70 4.35
CA GLN A 6 -21.70 -17.78 3.62
C GLN A 6 -21.38 -18.35 2.23
N GLU A 7 -21.50 -17.51 1.19
CA GLU A 7 -21.11 -17.91 -0.16
C GLU A 7 -19.58 -18.00 -0.24
N ILE A 8 -19.10 -19.12 -0.81
CA ILE A 8 -17.68 -19.38 -1.01
C ILE A 8 -17.43 -19.73 -2.47
N ILE A 9 -16.24 -19.40 -2.97
CA ILE A 9 -15.78 -19.82 -4.29
C ILE A 9 -14.81 -20.98 -4.09
N ILE A 10 -15.04 -22.05 -4.82
CA ILE A 10 -14.23 -23.26 -4.75
C ILE A 10 -13.62 -23.50 -6.11
N THR A 11 -12.31 -23.73 -6.15
CA THR A 11 -11.59 -24.13 -7.37
C THR A 11 -10.97 -25.51 -7.20
N GLY A 12 -10.82 -26.20 -8.32
CA GLY A 12 -10.20 -27.53 -8.39
C GLY A 12 -10.38 -28.15 -9.78
N ALA A 13 -9.45 -29.00 -10.16
CA ALA A 13 -9.41 -29.61 -11.49
C ALA A 13 -10.74 -30.32 -11.83
N GLY A 14 -11.52 -29.73 -12.76
CA GLY A 14 -12.79 -30.28 -13.21
C GLY A 14 -13.91 -30.33 -12.17
N ILE A 15 -13.81 -29.57 -11.05
CA ILE A 15 -14.77 -29.60 -9.94
C ILE A 15 -16.19 -29.18 -10.35
N GLY A 16 -16.28 -28.22 -11.31
CA GLY A 16 -17.56 -27.75 -11.88
C GLY A 16 -17.96 -28.45 -13.19
N PHE A 17 -17.14 -29.35 -13.73
CA PHE A 17 -17.37 -29.92 -15.03
C PHE A 17 -18.62 -30.80 -15.04
N LYS A 18 -19.58 -30.49 -15.93
CA LYS A 18 -20.91 -31.12 -16.06
C LYS A 18 -21.83 -31.01 -14.83
N LYS A 19 -21.47 -30.17 -13.83
CA LYS A 19 -22.32 -29.94 -12.66
C LYS A 19 -23.36 -28.86 -12.96
N LYS A 20 -24.59 -29.09 -12.45
CA LYS A 20 -25.70 -28.13 -12.51
C LYS A 20 -25.84 -27.42 -11.16
N LYS A 21 -26.50 -26.26 -11.19
CA LYS A 21 -26.84 -25.51 -9.97
C LYS A 21 -27.64 -26.38 -8.99
N GLY A 22 -27.15 -26.49 -7.75
CA GLY A 22 -27.77 -27.30 -6.68
C GLY A 22 -27.18 -28.71 -6.52
N GLU A 23 -26.26 -29.14 -7.37
CA GLU A 23 -25.58 -30.42 -7.21
C GLU A 23 -24.40 -30.35 -6.24
N GLU A 24 -24.24 -31.39 -5.43
CA GLU A 24 -23.11 -31.49 -4.51
C GLU A 24 -21.76 -31.59 -5.25
N LEU A 25 -20.75 -30.90 -4.74
CA LEU A 25 -19.40 -30.95 -5.27
C LEU A 25 -18.61 -32.09 -4.64
N ASP A 26 -17.74 -32.69 -5.44
CA ASP A 26 -16.79 -33.69 -4.97
C ASP A 26 -15.68 -32.99 -4.15
N LYS A 27 -15.77 -33.10 -2.83
CA LYS A 27 -14.83 -32.44 -1.89
C LYS A 27 -13.38 -32.88 -2.08
N SER A 28 -13.13 -34.07 -2.64
CA SER A 28 -11.79 -34.57 -2.92
C SER A 28 -11.07 -33.83 -4.04
N ARG A 29 -11.83 -33.09 -4.87
CA ARG A 29 -11.33 -32.27 -5.97
C ARG A 29 -11.17 -30.80 -5.61
N VAL A 30 -11.45 -30.44 -4.38
CA VAL A 30 -11.29 -29.05 -3.90
C VAL A 30 -9.80 -28.78 -3.72
N GLU A 31 -9.25 -27.89 -4.53
CA GLU A 31 -7.88 -27.43 -4.42
C GLU A 31 -7.77 -26.15 -3.58
N LYS A 32 -8.70 -25.21 -3.77
CA LYS A 32 -8.72 -23.95 -3.01
C LYS A 32 -10.15 -23.54 -2.71
N ILE A 33 -10.31 -22.90 -1.56
CA ILE A 33 -11.57 -22.26 -1.13
C ILE A 33 -11.28 -20.79 -0.89
N TYR A 34 -12.05 -19.93 -1.55
CA TYR A 34 -11.98 -18.47 -1.36
C TYR A 34 -13.25 -18.04 -0.64
N CYS A 35 -13.07 -17.36 0.48
CA CYS A 35 -14.16 -16.80 1.27
C CYS A 35 -13.74 -15.39 1.72
N LEU A 36 -14.42 -14.39 1.20
CA LEU A 36 -14.21 -13.01 1.63
C LEU A 36 -15.24 -12.64 2.69
N LYS A 37 -14.85 -11.82 3.66
CA LYS A 37 -15.70 -11.46 4.80
C LYS A 37 -16.90 -10.58 4.39
N SER A 38 -16.73 -9.79 3.33
CA SER A 38 -17.76 -8.89 2.81
C SER A 38 -18.58 -9.55 1.69
N ALA A 39 -19.89 -9.38 1.71
CA ALA A 39 -20.77 -9.83 0.62
C ALA A 39 -20.47 -9.08 -0.70
N GLU A 40 -20.10 -7.81 -0.63
CA GLU A 40 -19.73 -7.00 -1.78
C GLU A 40 -18.43 -7.52 -2.43
N ASP A 41 -17.42 -7.83 -1.62
CA ASP A 41 -16.16 -8.38 -2.11
C ASP A 41 -16.36 -9.78 -2.71
N ASN A 42 -17.22 -10.62 -2.13
CA ASN A 42 -17.58 -11.91 -2.69
C ASN A 42 -18.27 -11.75 -4.05
N TYR A 43 -19.18 -10.77 -4.20
CA TYR A 43 -19.82 -10.50 -5.48
C TYR A 43 -18.80 -10.05 -6.55
N ARG A 44 -17.90 -9.13 -6.19
CA ARG A 44 -16.81 -8.71 -7.10
C ARG A 44 -15.92 -9.89 -7.49
N LEU A 45 -15.54 -10.72 -6.53
CA LEU A 45 -14.74 -11.92 -6.81
C LEU A 45 -15.46 -12.88 -7.76
N GLN A 46 -16.78 -13.07 -7.62
CA GLN A 46 -17.56 -13.89 -8.54
C GLN A 46 -17.55 -13.35 -9.98
N GLN A 47 -17.60 -12.03 -10.18
CA GLN A 47 -17.49 -11.44 -11.51
C GLN A 47 -16.11 -11.68 -12.11
N VAL A 48 -15.06 -11.40 -11.31
CA VAL A 48 -13.66 -11.61 -11.70
C VAL A 48 -13.39 -13.07 -12.11
N VAL A 49 -13.85 -14.05 -11.31
CA VAL A 49 -13.63 -15.48 -11.58
C VAL A 49 -14.34 -15.97 -12.85
N ARG A 50 -15.44 -15.33 -13.26
CA ARG A 50 -16.16 -15.71 -14.49
C ARG A 50 -15.45 -15.30 -15.77
N GLU A 51 -14.70 -14.20 -15.73
CA GLU A 51 -14.15 -13.55 -16.91
C GLU A 51 -12.63 -13.69 -17.02
N ILE A 52 -11.96 -13.93 -15.88
CA ILE A 52 -10.51 -13.91 -15.77
C ILE A 52 -9.94 -15.33 -15.68
N SER A 53 -8.80 -15.54 -16.31
CA SER A 53 -8.10 -16.83 -16.31
C SER A 53 -7.64 -17.23 -14.90
N GLU A 54 -7.83 -18.50 -14.53
CA GLU A 54 -7.45 -19.09 -13.24
C GLU A 54 -5.97 -18.84 -12.88
N LYS A 55 -5.08 -18.76 -13.86
CA LYS A 55 -3.66 -18.45 -13.63
C LYS A 55 -3.43 -17.10 -12.95
N TYR A 56 -4.25 -16.08 -13.22
CA TYR A 56 -4.11 -14.77 -12.58
C TYR A 56 -4.62 -14.77 -11.14
N LEU A 57 -5.64 -15.58 -10.86
CA LEU A 57 -6.09 -15.87 -9.51
C LEU A 57 -4.99 -16.57 -8.70
N GLU A 58 -4.28 -17.52 -9.29
CA GLU A 58 -3.16 -18.19 -8.63
C GLU A 58 -2.01 -17.23 -8.33
N ILE A 59 -1.66 -16.36 -9.28
CA ILE A 59 -0.60 -15.35 -9.06
C ILE A 59 -1.02 -14.39 -7.94
N ALA A 60 -2.24 -13.85 -7.96
CA ALA A 60 -2.73 -12.97 -6.91
C ALA A 60 -2.70 -13.65 -5.53
N GLY A 61 -3.07 -14.93 -5.45
CA GLY A 61 -2.97 -15.72 -4.23
C GLY A 61 -1.53 -15.86 -3.71
N LYS A 62 -0.56 -16.08 -4.61
CA LYS A 62 0.88 -16.10 -4.25
C LYS A 62 1.34 -14.76 -3.70
N VAL A 63 0.91 -13.63 -4.32
CA VAL A 63 1.26 -12.28 -3.85
C VAL A 63 0.68 -12.01 -2.47
N VAL A 64 -0.60 -12.35 -2.23
CA VAL A 64 -1.24 -12.17 -0.91
C VAL A 64 -0.50 -12.97 0.15
N ASN A 65 -0.13 -14.23 -0.12
CA ASN A 65 0.61 -15.07 0.82
C ASN A 65 2.01 -14.52 1.09
N ALA A 66 2.77 -14.17 0.04
CA ALA A 66 4.10 -13.60 0.18
C ALA A 66 4.08 -12.25 0.95
N SER A 67 3.05 -11.42 0.72
CA SER A 67 2.85 -10.18 1.50
C SER A 67 2.69 -10.50 2.99
N ARG A 68 1.85 -11.48 3.35
CA ARG A 68 1.64 -11.89 4.74
C ARG A 68 2.88 -12.50 5.37
N GLU A 69 3.62 -13.33 4.63
CA GLU A 69 4.90 -13.89 5.06
C GLU A 69 5.98 -12.82 5.29
N ALA A 70 5.94 -11.74 4.50
CA ALA A 70 6.78 -10.56 4.71
C ALA A 70 6.33 -9.69 5.91
N GLY A 71 5.23 -10.05 6.61
CA GLY A 71 4.70 -9.29 7.74
C GLY A 71 3.79 -8.13 7.39
N LEU A 72 3.42 -7.97 6.11
CA LEU A 72 2.52 -6.93 5.63
C LEU A 72 1.07 -7.26 6.01
N LYS A 73 0.33 -6.26 6.49
CA LYS A 73 -1.06 -6.43 6.96
C LYS A 73 -2.07 -6.19 5.84
N VAL A 74 -2.01 -7.02 4.81
CA VAL A 74 -2.90 -6.89 3.65
C VAL A 74 -4.30 -7.46 3.90
N ARG A 75 -5.33 -6.79 3.37
CA ARG A 75 -6.73 -7.21 3.42
C ARG A 75 -7.04 -8.25 2.34
N ASP A 76 -8.13 -8.99 2.54
CA ASP A 76 -8.58 -10.01 1.59
C ASP A 76 -8.99 -9.40 0.23
N THR A 77 -9.40 -8.12 0.21
CA THR A 77 -9.73 -7.38 -1.01
C THR A 77 -8.56 -7.29 -2.00
N LEU A 78 -7.30 -7.34 -1.52
CA LEU A 78 -6.12 -7.35 -2.36
C LEU A 78 -6.17 -8.47 -3.41
N TYR A 79 -6.68 -9.63 -3.03
CA TYR A 79 -6.80 -10.77 -3.93
C TYR A 79 -7.63 -10.43 -5.18
N VAL A 80 -8.76 -9.74 -4.99
CA VAL A 80 -9.66 -9.36 -6.09
C VAL A 80 -9.06 -8.25 -6.94
N THR A 81 -8.62 -7.17 -6.30
CA THR A 81 -8.09 -6.00 -7.01
C THR A 81 -6.82 -6.32 -7.79
N LEU A 82 -5.99 -7.21 -7.23
CA LEU A 82 -4.76 -7.61 -7.89
C LEU A 82 -5.00 -8.58 -9.05
N THR A 83 -5.98 -9.48 -8.94
CA THR A 83 -6.37 -10.36 -10.05
C THR A 83 -6.84 -9.56 -11.25
N ASP A 84 -7.71 -8.58 -11.05
CA ASP A 84 -8.19 -7.68 -12.10
C ASP A 84 -7.05 -6.86 -12.70
N HIS A 85 -6.18 -6.30 -11.85
CA HIS A 85 -5.03 -5.54 -12.29
C HIS A 85 -4.06 -6.38 -13.16
N ILE A 86 -3.72 -7.60 -12.74
CA ILE A 86 -2.81 -8.48 -13.49
C ILE A 86 -3.42 -8.85 -14.85
N ASN A 87 -4.71 -9.18 -14.89
CA ASN A 87 -5.40 -9.44 -16.14
C ASN A 87 -5.32 -8.25 -17.10
N SER A 88 -5.69 -7.07 -16.61
CA SER A 88 -5.65 -5.83 -17.40
C SER A 88 -4.23 -5.47 -17.86
N ALA A 89 -3.22 -5.72 -17.03
CA ALA A 89 -1.82 -5.46 -17.37
C ALA A 89 -1.34 -6.37 -18.51
N VAL A 90 -1.69 -7.65 -18.46
CA VAL A 90 -1.36 -8.62 -19.51
C VAL A 90 -2.07 -8.28 -20.82
N GLU A 91 -3.36 -7.91 -20.77
CA GLU A 91 -4.12 -7.49 -21.96
C GLU A 91 -3.52 -6.23 -22.60
N ARG A 92 -3.14 -5.25 -21.80
CA ARG A 92 -2.43 -4.04 -22.30
C ARG A 92 -1.12 -4.42 -22.96
N TYR A 93 -0.32 -5.25 -22.32
CA TYR A 93 0.96 -5.71 -22.88
C TYR A 93 0.77 -6.40 -24.24
N GLN A 94 -0.20 -7.31 -24.35
CA GLN A 94 -0.54 -8.01 -25.59
C GLN A 94 -1.02 -7.06 -26.70
N SER A 95 -1.63 -5.93 -26.28
CA SER A 95 -2.05 -4.85 -27.19
C SER A 95 -0.91 -3.88 -27.53
N GLY A 96 0.32 -4.12 -27.06
CA GLY A 96 1.48 -3.25 -27.29
C GLY A 96 1.45 -1.95 -26.46
N ILE A 97 0.61 -1.87 -25.42
CA ILE A 97 0.48 -0.71 -24.54
C ILE A 97 1.33 -0.93 -23.29
N SER A 98 2.33 -0.07 -23.09
CA SER A 98 3.15 -0.04 -21.86
C SER A 98 2.86 1.24 -21.09
N LEU A 99 2.51 1.10 -19.82
CA LEU A 99 2.33 2.22 -18.90
C LEU A 99 3.65 2.51 -18.16
N LYS A 100 3.94 3.81 -18.01
CA LYS A 100 5.06 4.27 -17.17
C LYS A 100 4.57 4.55 -15.75
N ASN A 101 5.22 3.96 -14.77
CA ASN A 101 4.98 4.30 -13.38
C ASN A 101 5.94 5.42 -12.95
N LEU A 102 5.42 6.65 -12.95
CA LEU A 102 6.20 7.85 -12.62
C LEU A 102 6.67 7.86 -11.15
N MET A 103 6.01 7.10 -10.28
CA MET A 103 6.33 7.01 -8.85
C MET A 103 7.16 5.76 -8.49
N ARG A 104 7.60 4.98 -9.49
CA ARG A 104 8.33 3.73 -9.25
C ARG A 104 9.55 3.90 -8.35
N HIS A 105 10.29 4.99 -8.50
CA HIS A 105 11.47 5.28 -7.69
C HIS A 105 11.10 5.52 -6.24
N GLU A 106 10.10 6.36 -5.99
CA GLU A 106 9.58 6.69 -4.67
C GLU A 106 8.93 5.47 -4.01
N ILE A 107 8.16 4.70 -4.75
CA ILE A 107 7.56 3.45 -4.26
C ILE A 107 8.67 2.48 -3.81
N ARG A 108 9.69 2.26 -4.63
CA ARG A 108 10.82 1.40 -4.26
C ARG A 108 11.57 1.91 -3.02
N LYS A 109 11.70 3.24 -2.89
CA LYS A 109 12.40 3.88 -1.78
C LYS A 109 11.60 3.85 -0.49
N PHE A 110 10.31 4.19 -0.53
CA PHE A 110 9.48 4.36 0.65
C PHE A 110 8.79 3.07 1.10
N TYR A 111 8.63 2.11 0.18
CA TYR A 111 7.91 0.86 0.39
C TYR A 111 8.74 -0.34 -0.11
N PRO A 112 9.96 -0.54 0.45
CA PRO A 112 10.90 -1.53 -0.09
C PRO A 112 10.42 -2.98 0.06
N GLN A 113 9.62 -3.29 1.08
CA GLN A 113 9.10 -4.65 1.30
C GLN A 113 7.99 -4.97 0.29
N GLU A 114 7.04 -4.05 0.13
CA GLU A 114 5.93 -4.15 -0.81
C GLU A 114 6.45 -4.23 -2.26
N TYR A 115 7.46 -3.41 -2.58
CA TYR A 115 8.10 -3.45 -3.89
C TYR A 115 8.86 -4.76 -4.15
N ARG A 116 9.49 -5.34 -3.12
CA ARG A 116 10.15 -6.66 -3.23
C ARG A 116 9.14 -7.75 -3.58
N VAL A 117 8.01 -7.83 -2.86
CA VAL A 117 6.94 -8.79 -3.17
C VAL A 117 6.39 -8.57 -4.58
N ALA A 118 6.22 -7.30 -4.99
CA ALA A 118 5.78 -6.98 -6.33
C ALA A 118 6.77 -7.44 -7.43
N LYS A 119 8.07 -7.38 -7.18
CA LYS A 119 9.07 -7.95 -8.10
C LYS A 119 8.95 -9.47 -8.22
N GLU A 120 8.70 -10.17 -7.11
CA GLU A 120 8.43 -11.60 -7.15
C GLU A 120 7.17 -11.91 -7.98
N ALA A 121 6.14 -11.06 -7.87
CA ALA A 121 4.92 -11.18 -8.68
C ALA A 121 5.22 -11.11 -10.19
N ILE A 122 6.09 -10.18 -10.65
CA ILE A 122 6.52 -10.10 -12.05
C ILE A 122 7.17 -11.42 -12.50
N GLU A 123 8.00 -12.03 -11.66
CA GLU A 123 8.62 -13.33 -11.98
C GLU A 123 7.59 -14.46 -12.06
N TRP A 124 6.56 -14.47 -11.21
CA TRP A 124 5.48 -15.45 -11.30
C TRP A 124 4.63 -15.23 -12.55
N ILE A 125 4.32 -13.99 -12.90
CA ILE A 125 3.62 -13.64 -14.14
C ILE A 125 4.43 -14.16 -15.33
N ARG A 126 5.73 -13.86 -15.39
CA ARG A 126 6.61 -14.30 -16.47
C ARG A 126 6.63 -15.82 -16.60
N LYS A 127 6.76 -16.56 -15.50
CA LYS A 127 6.78 -18.03 -15.50
C LYS A 127 5.47 -18.67 -15.95
N MET A 128 4.33 -18.03 -15.64
CA MET A 128 3.00 -18.61 -15.91
C MET A 128 2.38 -18.13 -17.24
N THR A 129 2.87 -17.03 -17.80
CA THR A 129 2.30 -16.43 -19.01
C THR A 129 3.29 -16.26 -20.15
N ASP A 130 4.59 -16.45 -19.87
CA ASP A 130 5.71 -16.13 -20.80
C ASP A 130 5.77 -14.62 -21.18
N ILE A 131 5.24 -13.75 -20.31
CA ILE A 131 5.18 -12.30 -20.50
C ILE A 131 6.01 -11.62 -19.42
N ASP A 132 6.95 -10.75 -19.82
CA ASP A 132 7.68 -9.88 -18.91
C ASP A 132 7.05 -8.47 -18.93
N LEU A 133 6.35 -8.13 -17.86
CA LEU A 133 5.69 -6.84 -17.69
C LEU A 133 6.65 -5.72 -17.25
N GLY A 134 7.85 -6.08 -16.77
CA GLY A 134 8.89 -5.13 -16.39
C GLY A 134 8.69 -4.44 -15.04
N GLU A 135 9.62 -3.54 -14.72
CA GLU A 135 9.68 -2.89 -13.40
C GLU A 135 8.61 -1.82 -13.18
N ASP A 136 8.08 -1.21 -14.23
CA ASP A 136 7.00 -0.22 -14.08
C ASP A 136 5.73 -0.90 -13.54
N GLU A 137 5.44 -2.11 -14.00
CA GLU A 137 4.31 -2.90 -13.52
C GLU A 137 4.53 -3.42 -12.10
N ALA A 138 5.79 -3.73 -11.71
CA ALA A 138 6.10 -4.01 -10.30
C ALA A 138 5.75 -2.81 -9.40
N GLY A 139 5.95 -1.59 -9.87
CA GLY A 139 5.51 -0.38 -9.17
C GLY A 139 4.00 -0.33 -8.97
N PHE A 140 3.21 -0.64 -9.99
CA PHE A 140 1.73 -0.68 -9.88
C PHE A 140 1.26 -1.80 -8.96
N ILE A 141 1.83 -3.00 -9.05
CA ILE A 141 1.52 -4.11 -8.14
C ILE A 141 1.83 -3.71 -6.68
N ALA A 142 2.99 -3.08 -6.43
CA ALA A 142 3.33 -2.57 -5.10
C ALA A 142 2.28 -1.56 -4.59
N MET A 143 1.78 -0.66 -5.45
CA MET A 143 0.73 0.30 -5.07
C MET A 143 -0.57 -0.40 -4.64
N HIS A 144 -0.95 -1.52 -5.26
CA HIS A 144 -2.09 -2.33 -4.80
C HIS A 144 -1.85 -2.94 -3.42
N ILE A 145 -0.64 -3.44 -3.15
CA ILE A 145 -0.28 -3.98 -1.83
C ILE A 145 -0.37 -2.87 -0.77
N ILE A 146 0.24 -1.71 -1.03
CA ILE A 146 0.23 -0.54 -0.13
C ILE A 146 -1.21 -0.06 0.14
N SER A 147 -2.03 0.09 -0.90
CA SER A 147 -3.44 0.48 -0.77
C SER A 147 -4.21 -0.48 0.15
N SER A 148 -3.93 -1.78 0.04
CA SER A 148 -4.55 -2.79 0.90
C SER A 148 -4.11 -2.70 2.36
N GLU A 149 -2.88 -2.27 2.65
CA GLU A 149 -2.39 -2.10 4.03
C GLU A 149 -2.95 -0.84 4.70
N LEU A 150 -3.06 0.23 3.94
CA LEU A 150 -3.45 1.54 4.43
C LEU A 150 -4.98 1.74 4.52
N GLU A 151 -5.74 0.67 4.26
CA GLU A 151 -7.20 0.73 4.20
C GLU A 151 -7.74 1.76 3.18
N SER A 152 -6.87 2.22 2.28
CA SER A 152 -7.24 3.12 1.20
C SER A 152 -8.13 2.42 0.19
N SER A 153 -9.16 3.09 -0.28
CA SER A 153 -10.10 2.54 -1.26
C SER A 153 -9.51 2.50 -2.67
N GLU A 154 -8.50 3.34 -2.95
CA GLU A 154 -7.96 3.53 -4.30
C GLU A 154 -6.43 3.55 -4.36
N VAL A 155 -5.88 3.00 -5.43
CA VAL A 155 -4.44 3.06 -5.73
C VAL A 155 -3.98 4.51 -5.99
N SER A 156 -4.87 5.38 -6.47
CA SER A 156 -4.61 6.81 -6.64
C SER A 156 -4.23 7.52 -5.34
N ASP A 157 -4.76 7.07 -4.20
CA ASP A 157 -4.43 7.64 -2.89
C ASP A 157 -3.00 7.32 -2.48
N VAL A 158 -2.49 6.13 -2.83
CA VAL A 158 -1.09 5.76 -2.62
C VAL A 158 -0.16 6.72 -3.37
N GLN A 159 -0.52 7.12 -4.58
CA GLN A 159 0.24 8.11 -5.34
C GLN A 159 0.27 9.45 -4.61
N LYS A 160 -0.90 10.00 -4.21
CA LYS A 160 -1.00 11.26 -3.49
C LYS A 160 -0.22 11.23 -2.17
N MET A 161 -0.31 10.13 -1.42
CA MET A 161 0.45 9.93 -0.18
C MET A 161 1.96 9.95 -0.44
N THR A 162 2.41 9.25 -1.47
CA THR A 162 3.83 9.19 -1.84
C THR A 162 4.35 10.56 -2.25
N GLU A 163 3.56 11.33 -3.02
CA GLU A 163 3.87 12.73 -3.38
C GLU A 163 3.97 13.62 -2.14
N LEU A 164 3.04 13.50 -1.19
CA LEU A 164 3.05 14.26 0.06
C LEU A 164 4.27 13.92 0.93
N ILE A 165 4.58 12.63 1.11
CA ILE A 165 5.78 12.17 1.83
C ILE A 165 7.04 12.78 1.21
N ASN A 166 7.17 12.68 -0.11
CA ASN A 166 8.32 13.20 -0.84
C ASN A 166 8.44 14.74 -0.68
N ALA A 167 7.32 15.47 -0.72
CA ALA A 167 7.30 16.90 -0.52
C ALA A 167 7.76 17.29 0.90
N ILE A 168 7.29 16.60 1.94
CA ILE A 168 7.70 16.86 3.33
C ILE A 168 9.21 16.59 3.51
N ILE A 169 9.70 15.44 3.04
CA ILE A 169 11.13 15.09 3.09
C ILE A 169 11.95 16.19 2.42
N LYS A 170 11.52 16.66 1.23
CA LYS A 170 12.20 17.71 0.47
C LYS A 170 12.20 19.06 1.20
N ILE A 171 11.10 19.42 1.87
CA ILE A 171 11.01 20.65 2.68
C ILE A 171 12.02 20.60 3.82
N VAL A 172 12.08 19.49 4.57
CA VAL A 172 13.02 19.31 5.69
C VAL A 172 14.46 19.35 5.19
N LYS A 173 14.78 18.57 4.14
CA LYS A 173 16.12 18.52 3.52
C LYS A 173 16.60 19.90 3.10
N ILE A 174 15.78 20.66 2.37
CA ILE A 174 16.17 21.99 1.87
C ILE A 174 16.27 22.99 3.01
N HIS A 175 15.33 22.95 3.98
CA HIS A 175 15.29 23.91 5.07
C HIS A 175 16.53 23.83 5.97
N PHE A 176 16.93 22.62 6.34
CA PHE A 176 18.09 22.41 7.20
C PHE A 176 19.39 22.19 6.44
N ARG A 177 19.35 22.10 5.10
CA ARG A 177 20.51 21.83 4.22
C ARG A 177 21.22 20.53 4.60
N ILE A 178 20.45 19.49 4.87
CA ILE A 178 20.93 18.15 5.26
C ILE A 178 20.69 17.13 4.17
N GLU A 179 21.49 16.07 4.20
CA GLU A 179 21.23 14.81 3.50
C GLU A 179 20.74 13.78 4.53
N PHE A 180 19.74 12.99 4.16
CA PHE A 180 19.29 11.93 5.04
C PHE A 180 20.16 10.69 4.86
N ASP A 181 20.58 10.09 5.96
CA ASP A 181 21.02 8.71 5.98
C ASP A 181 19.76 7.81 5.95
N GLU A 182 19.45 7.32 4.75
CA GLU A 182 18.24 6.55 4.49
C GLU A 182 18.23 5.19 5.20
N ASP A 183 19.39 4.68 5.59
CA ASP A 183 19.56 3.43 6.32
C ASP A 183 19.47 3.64 7.84
N SER A 184 19.50 4.89 8.31
CA SER A 184 19.41 5.17 9.75
C SER A 184 18.04 4.82 10.34
N VAL A 185 18.05 4.36 11.61
CA VAL A 185 16.81 4.06 12.36
C VAL A 185 15.92 5.28 12.50
N SER A 186 16.51 6.47 12.63
CA SER A 186 15.75 7.72 12.77
C SER A 186 15.03 8.09 11.49
N TYR A 187 15.68 7.93 10.34
CA TYR A 187 15.01 8.15 9.05
C TYR A 187 13.88 7.13 8.80
N GLN A 188 14.11 5.85 9.07
CA GLN A 188 13.10 4.81 8.88
C GLN A 188 11.86 5.03 9.77
N ARG A 189 12.07 5.49 11.02
CA ARG A 189 10.97 5.86 11.92
C ARG A 189 10.23 7.11 11.45
N PHE A 190 10.96 8.11 10.97
CA PHE A 190 10.37 9.31 10.39
C PHE A 190 9.52 8.96 9.16
N LEU A 191 10.05 8.15 8.25
CA LEU A 191 9.32 7.69 7.07
C LEU A 191 8.05 6.92 7.44
N THR A 192 8.15 6.01 8.41
CA THR A 192 6.97 5.26 8.91
C THR A 192 5.90 6.21 9.45
N HIS A 193 6.31 7.21 10.24
CA HIS A 193 5.38 8.22 10.74
C HIS A 193 4.74 9.02 9.59
N LEU A 194 5.52 9.43 8.60
CA LEU A 194 5.02 10.18 7.44
C LEU A 194 3.98 9.39 6.63
N LYS A 195 4.10 8.07 6.53
CA LYS A 195 3.10 7.22 5.85
C LYS A 195 1.72 7.35 6.52
N PHE A 196 1.65 7.16 7.83
CA PHE A 196 0.38 7.29 8.57
C PHE A 196 -0.14 8.72 8.62
N PHE A 197 0.76 9.68 8.77
CA PHE A 197 0.42 11.09 8.76
C PHE A 197 -0.18 11.52 7.41
N SER A 198 0.45 11.12 6.30
CA SER A 198 -0.04 11.45 4.95
C SER A 198 -1.40 10.83 4.66
N ALA A 199 -1.68 9.61 5.16
CA ALA A 199 -3.01 9.02 5.06
C ALA A 199 -4.06 9.92 5.74
N ARG A 200 -3.84 10.30 7.00
CA ARG A 200 -4.77 11.17 7.74
C ARG A 200 -4.98 12.54 7.08
N VAL A 201 -3.92 13.14 6.55
CA VAL A 201 -4.04 14.43 5.82
C VAL A 201 -4.97 14.30 4.62
N LEU A 202 -4.89 13.18 3.89
CA LEU A 202 -5.74 12.94 2.71
C LEU A 202 -7.17 12.58 3.09
N ASP A 203 -7.36 11.85 4.20
CA ASP A 203 -8.68 11.47 4.72
C ASP A 203 -9.37 12.64 5.44
N GLY A 204 -8.63 13.71 5.77
CA GLY A 204 -9.15 14.88 6.50
C GLY A 204 -9.41 14.61 7.99
N GLU A 205 -8.93 13.49 8.52
CA GLU A 205 -9.12 13.09 9.93
C GLU A 205 -7.98 13.62 10.80
N ALA A 206 -8.27 14.61 11.65
CA ALA A 206 -7.29 15.12 12.60
C ALA A 206 -7.11 14.15 13.79
N TYR A 207 -5.86 13.77 14.06
CA TYR A 207 -5.52 13.05 15.28
C TYR A 207 -5.63 13.99 16.50
N GLN A 208 -6.37 13.57 17.52
CA GLN A 208 -6.53 14.32 18.77
C GLN A 208 -6.10 13.43 19.92
N ASP A 209 -4.99 13.80 20.53
CA ASP A 209 -4.55 13.29 21.83
C ASP A 209 -4.09 14.50 22.67
N SER A 210 -4.13 14.46 24.00
CA SER A 210 -3.95 15.65 24.83
C SER A 210 -2.51 15.81 25.33
N MET A 211 -1.54 16.01 24.43
CA MET A 211 -0.12 16.20 24.81
C MET A 211 0.33 17.66 24.89
N GLY A 212 -0.57 18.60 25.13
CA GLY A 212 -0.29 20.04 25.05
C GLY A 212 0.85 20.55 25.95
N GLU A 213 1.00 20.02 27.16
CA GLU A 213 2.09 20.40 28.08
C GLU A 213 3.46 19.94 27.55
N ILE A 214 3.52 18.72 27.05
CA ILE A 214 4.75 18.14 26.47
C ILE A 214 5.14 18.91 25.21
N TYR A 215 4.17 19.28 24.38
CA TYR A 215 4.39 20.08 23.18
C TYR A 215 5.05 21.41 23.47
N GLN A 216 4.52 22.19 24.45
CA GLN A 216 5.09 23.50 24.79
C GLN A 216 6.54 23.38 25.27
N ALA A 217 6.83 22.39 26.11
CA ALA A 217 8.20 22.13 26.58
C ALA A 217 9.14 21.75 25.44
N MET A 218 8.68 20.91 24.52
CA MET A 218 9.48 20.47 23.36
C MET A 218 9.75 21.60 22.40
N VAL A 219 8.79 22.47 22.09
CA VAL A 219 8.95 23.63 21.23
C VAL A 219 9.94 24.62 21.85
N ALA A 220 9.78 24.92 23.16
CA ALA A 220 10.69 25.84 23.86
C ALA A 220 12.17 25.38 23.84
N GLN A 221 12.40 24.07 23.93
CA GLN A 221 13.76 23.51 23.95
C GLN A 221 14.35 23.28 22.56
N ASN A 222 13.51 23.17 21.52
CA ASN A 222 13.93 22.74 20.17
C ASN A 222 13.47 23.72 19.07
N GLY A 223 13.54 25.02 19.34
CA GLY A 223 13.06 26.07 18.43
C GLY A 223 13.64 25.95 17.02
N HIS A 224 14.93 25.58 16.87
CA HIS A 224 15.53 25.36 15.54
C HIS A 224 14.81 24.24 14.76
N ALA A 225 14.62 23.08 15.36
CA ALA A 225 13.90 21.96 14.72
C ALA A 225 12.43 22.32 14.42
N TYR A 226 11.81 23.10 15.31
CA TYR A 226 10.42 23.53 15.14
C TYR A 226 10.19 24.43 13.92
N THR A 227 11.18 25.22 13.49
CA THR A 227 11.07 26.02 12.25
C THR A 227 10.80 25.15 11.00
N GLY A 228 11.27 23.91 11.00
CA GLY A 228 10.96 22.93 9.96
C GLY A 228 9.51 22.45 10.02
N VAL A 229 9.01 22.20 11.24
CA VAL A 229 7.61 21.81 11.46
C VAL A 229 6.66 22.89 10.95
N GLU A 230 6.90 24.17 11.28
CA GLU A 230 6.10 25.29 10.78
C GLU A 230 6.07 25.39 9.26
N LYS A 231 7.17 25.06 8.58
CA LYS A 231 7.20 25.05 7.11
C LYS A 231 6.37 23.91 6.53
N VAL A 232 6.45 22.74 7.13
CA VAL A 232 5.61 21.59 6.75
C VAL A 232 4.15 21.91 6.98
N ALA A 233 3.79 22.46 8.16
CA ALA A 233 2.42 22.84 8.51
C ALA A 233 1.81 23.82 7.50
N ARG A 234 2.54 24.89 7.18
CA ARG A 234 2.11 25.88 6.19
C ARG A 234 1.95 25.29 4.78
N PHE A 235 2.82 24.38 4.39
CA PHE A 235 2.72 23.70 3.11
C PHE A 235 1.44 22.85 3.05
N ILE A 236 1.17 22.05 4.09
CA ILE A 236 0.00 21.18 4.16
C ILE A 236 -1.30 21.99 4.18
N GLU A 237 -1.38 23.01 5.00
CA GLU A 237 -2.56 23.90 5.05
C GLU A 237 -2.83 24.54 3.68
N LYS A 238 -1.80 25.02 3.00
CA LYS A 238 -1.93 25.65 1.68
C LYS A 238 -2.33 24.67 0.56
N GLN A 239 -1.78 23.45 0.55
CA GLN A 239 -1.97 22.52 -0.56
C GLN A 239 -3.16 21.59 -0.37
N TYR A 240 -3.45 21.22 0.88
CA TYR A 240 -4.46 20.21 1.22
C TYR A 240 -5.62 20.78 2.04
N GLY A 241 -5.55 22.03 2.49
CA GLY A 241 -6.56 22.62 3.36
C GLY A 241 -6.64 21.99 4.75
N TYR A 242 -5.64 21.15 5.09
CA TYR A 242 -5.60 20.42 6.34
C TYR A 242 -4.75 21.16 7.37
N ARG A 243 -5.34 21.45 8.54
CA ARG A 243 -4.62 22.05 9.65
C ARG A 243 -4.12 20.95 10.58
N ILE A 244 -2.79 20.79 10.65
CA ILE A 244 -2.19 19.78 11.51
C ILE A 244 -2.44 20.07 12.98
N SER A 245 -2.66 19.03 13.77
CA SER A 245 -2.90 19.13 15.21
C SER A 245 -1.61 19.35 15.98
N ILE A 246 -1.73 19.79 17.23
CA ILE A 246 -0.59 19.94 18.16
C ILE A 246 0.18 18.62 18.31
N ASP A 247 -0.52 17.52 18.38
CA ASP A 247 0.08 16.20 18.53
C ASP A 247 0.86 15.78 17.29
N GLU A 248 0.32 16.10 16.10
CA GLU A 248 1.01 15.84 14.83
C GLU A 248 2.26 16.72 14.68
N GLU A 249 2.18 18.00 15.09
CA GLU A 249 3.36 18.86 15.15
C GLU A 249 4.42 18.32 16.11
N LEU A 250 4.01 17.83 17.28
CA LEU A 250 4.92 17.23 18.28
C LEU A 250 5.63 15.99 17.69
N TYR A 251 4.91 15.12 17.03
CA TYR A 251 5.50 13.95 16.37
C TYR A 251 6.50 14.34 15.28
N LEU A 252 6.15 15.29 14.42
CA LEU A 252 7.08 15.83 13.41
C LEU A 252 8.33 16.43 14.06
N LEU A 253 8.16 17.22 15.13
CA LEU A 253 9.26 17.85 15.88
C LEU A 253 10.23 16.81 16.44
N ILE A 254 9.71 15.76 17.09
CA ILE A 254 10.52 14.69 17.66
C ILE A 254 11.39 14.02 16.58
N HIS A 255 10.81 13.71 15.42
CA HIS A 255 11.52 13.04 14.36
C HIS A 255 12.54 13.94 13.67
N ILE A 256 12.19 15.18 13.35
CA ILE A 256 13.11 16.16 12.75
C ILE A 256 14.27 16.42 13.68
N LYS A 257 14.00 16.63 14.99
CA LYS A 257 15.05 16.82 15.98
C LYS A 257 16.05 15.66 16.00
N ARG A 258 15.56 14.42 16.06
CA ARG A 258 16.43 13.22 16.06
C ARG A 258 17.35 13.17 14.84
N ILE A 259 16.81 13.46 13.67
CA ILE A 259 17.60 13.49 12.42
C ILE A 259 18.68 14.57 12.50
N LEU A 260 18.35 15.76 13.00
CA LEU A 260 19.32 16.84 13.17
C LEU A 260 20.41 16.50 14.19
N ASP A 261 20.07 15.83 15.28
CA ASP A 261 21.05 15.38 16.29
C ASP A 261 22.04 14.35 15.72
N GLU A 262 21.60 13.49 14.79
CA GLU A 262 22.47 12.52 14.11
C GLU A 262 23.46 13.17 13.14
N GLN A 263 23.09 14.28 12.50
CA GLN A 263 23.97 15.03 11.59
C GLN A 263 25.12 15.76 12.31
N HIS A 264 25.00 15.94 13.63
CA HIS A 264 26.02 16.63 14.45
C HIS A 264 26.95 15.65 15.20
N ARG A 265 26.84 14.35 14.96
CA ARG A 265 27.73 13.31 15.48
C ARG A 265 28.73 12.86 14.45
#